data_f3c82c213abf488fb9350b3423b5eac1
#
_entry.id   f3c82c213abf488fb9350b3423b5eac1
#
_cell.length_a   1.000
_cell.length_b   1.000
_cell.length_c   1.000
_cell.angle_alpha   90.00
_cell.angle_beta   90.00
_cell.angle_gamma   90.00
#
_symmetry.space_group_name_H-M   'P 1'
#
loop_
_entity.id
_entity.type
_entity.pdbx_description
1 polymer ?
#
loop_
_entity_poly.entity_id
_entity_poly.type
_entity_poly.pdbx_seq_one_letter_code
_entity_poly.pdbx_strand_id
1 'polypeptide(L)'
;VWIILRIPNLSMALSVEVTFMILLSIAVWKEWFEVNRKRTLITLWSLVILLPAAGIGLFVKLDYVANYQMARLSAFIHPESNDGTLWGMIRNMISGAHLAGRGDCEKIKFFNRDYMLTFIIHYYGIFAAVLIIAIVGGILIWFLQKTGHQKNQLGMIMGTGCVVVLLIQFIGYVLENLGYFPLSNNYCLFLTTGGSGMMISYIMFGI
;
A
#
# COMPACT_ATOMS: atom_id res chain seq x y z
N VAL A 1 -4.71 7.03 17.40
CA VAL A 1 -4.79 5.56 17.30
C VAL A 1 -6.23 5.09 17.46
N TRP A 2 -6.96 5.46 18.53
CA TRP A 2 -8.31 4.96 18.82
C TRP A 2 -9.37 5.29 17.73
N ILE A 3 -9.29 6.48 17.15
CA ILE A 3 -10.17 6.93 16.05
C ILE A 3 -9.88 6.12 14.77
N ILE A 4 -8.61 5.80 14.51
CA ILE A 4 -8.16 5.07 13.32
C ILE A 4 -8.61 3.60 13.36
N LEU A 5 -8.67 2.99 14.56
CA LEU A 5 -9.15 1.61 14.76
C LEU A 5 -10.67 1.47 14.55
N ARG A 6 -11.44 2.55 14.67
CA ARG A 6 -12.89 2.56 14.37
C ARG A 6 -13.20 2.75 12.89
N ILE A 7 -12.22 3.17 12.09
CA ILE A 7 -12.36 3.32 10.64
C ILE A 7 -12.21 1.92 9.99
N PRO A 8 -13.08 1.52 9.08
CA PRO A 8 -13.06 0.19 8.47
C PRO A 8 -11.83 -0.12 7.59
N ASN A 9 -10.86 0.77 7.51
CA ASN A 9 -9.66 0.65 6.67
C ASN A 9 -8.38 0.46 7.49
N LEU A 10 -8.16 -0.79 7.96
CA LEU A 10 -6.97 -1.16 8.71
C LEU A 10 -5.67 -0.90 7.92
N SER A 11 -5.68 -1.09 6.60
CA SER A 11 -4.52 -0.84 5.73
C SER A 11 -4.11 0.62 5.70
N MET A 12 -5.09 1.53 5.73
CA MET A 12 -4.82 2.97 5.77
C MET A 12 -4.21 3.40 7.12
N ALA A 13 -4.67 2.79 8.21
CA ALA A 13 -4.09 3.01 9.53
C ALA A 13 -2.63 2.55 9.59
N LEU A 14 -2.34 1.36 9.08
CA LEU A 14 -0.98 0.82 8.99
C LEU A 14 -0.07 1.68 8.11
N SER A 15 -0.56 2.16 6.96
CA SER A 15 0.23 3.01 6.07
C SER A 15 0.62 4.34 6.72
N VAL A 16 -0.29 4.97 7.46
CA VAL A 16 0.00 6.19 8.23
C VAL A 16 1.00 5.92 9.34
N GLU A 17 0.84 4.82 10.08
CA GLU A 17 1.75 4.44 11.16
C GLU A 17 3.17 4.19 10.62
N VAL A 18 3.30 3.39 9.57
CA VAL A 18 4.61 3.10 8.94
C VAL A 18 5.25 4.37 8.40
N THR A 19 4.47 5.26 7.75
CA THR A 19 4.97 6.54 7.26
C THR A 19 5.53 7.40 8.40
N PHE A 20 4.75 7.54 9.47
CA PHE A 20 5.17 8.33 10.65
C PHE A 20 6.47 7.79 11.24
N MET A 21 6.62 6.47 11.31
CA MET A 21 7.81 5.83 11.85
C MET A 21 9.03 5.98 10.94
N ILE A 22 8.84 5.94 9.62
CA ILE A 22 9.93 6.22 8.67
C ILE A 22 10.40 7.68 8.84
N LEU A 23 9.48 8.64 8.95
CA LEU A 23 9.82 10.05 9.15
C LEU A 23 10.54 10.28 10.47
N LEU A 24 10.07 9.67 11.57
CA LEU A 24 10.77 9.73 12.86
C LEU A 24 12.17 9.10 12.78
N SER A 25 12.31 7.98 12.05
CA SER A 25 13.60 7.34 11.87
C SER A 25 14.58 8.24 11.10
N ILE A 26 14.10 8.95 10.09
CA ILE A 26 14.90 9.94 9.34
C ILE A 26 15.31 11.10 10.26
N ALA A 27 14.40 11.62 11.08
CA ALA A 27 14.67 12.70 12.02
C ALA A 27 15.72 12.31 13.08
N VAL A 28 15.64 11.10 13.61
CA VAL A 28 16.63 10.54 14.54
C VAL A 28 17.99 10.32 13.83
N TRP A 29 17.98 9.87 12.58
CA TRP A 29 19.21 9.68 11.81
C TRP A 29 19.93 11.00 11.51
N LYS A 30 19.17 12.04 11.23
CA LYS A 30 19.70 13.39 10.96
C LYS A 30 20.10 14.16 12.24
N GLU A 31 20.05 13.49 13.40
CA GLU A 31 20.44 14.07 14.71
C GLU A 31 19.66 15.33 15.12
N TRP A 32 18.39 15.41 14.73
CA TRP A 32 17.53 16.54 15.14
C TRP A 32 17.14 16.48 16.62
N PHE A 33 17.27 15.29 17.21
CA PHE A 33 17.07 15.07 18.63
C PHE A 33 18.41 14.66 19.25
N GLU A 34 18.80 15.28 20.37
CA GLU A 34 19.96 14.91 21.16
C GLU A 34 19.74 13.57 21.90
N VAL A 35 19.54 12.49 21.14
CA VAL A 35 19.18 11.18 21.70
C VAL A 35 20.13 10.09 21.18
N ASN A 36 20.26 9.04 21.92
CA ASN A 36 21.12 7.91 21.54
C ASN A 36 20.55 7.16 20.34
N ARG A 37 21.06 7.47 19.11
CA ARG A 37 20.53 7.02 17.81
C ARG A 37 20.13 5.56 17.78
N LYS A 38 21.02 4.64 18.22
CA LYS A 38 20.77 3.20 18.16
C LYS A 38 19.65 2.75 19.10
N ARG A 39 19.64 3.24 20.35
CA ARG A 39 18.61 2.86 21.33
C ARG A 39 17.24 3.38 20.90
N THR A 40 17.15 4.61 20.48
CA THR A 40 15.88 5.23 20.05
C THR A 40 15.28 4.54 18.83
N LEU A 41 16.10 4.19 17.82
CA LEU A 41 15.61 3.45 16.65
C LEU A 41 15.10 2.06 17.05
N ILE A 42 15.82 1.32 17.89
CA ILE A 42 15.38 0.00 18.33
C ILE A 42 14.07 0.09 19.13
N THR A 43 13.95 1.06 20.04
CA THR A 43 12.71 1.24 20.83
C THR A 43 11.54 1.69 19.96
N LEU A 44 11.76 2.56 18.98
CA LEU A 44 10.73 2.97 18.03
C LEU A 44 10.20 1.77 17.24
N TRP A 45 11.09 1.02 16.59
CA TRP A 45 10.67 -0.14 15.79
C TRP A 45 10.09 -1.28 16.61
N SER A 46 10.58 -1.51 17.82
CA SER A 46 9.97 -2.49 18.72
C SER A 46 8.54 -2.09 19.12
N LEU A 47 8.29 -0.81 19.35
CA LEU A 47 6.96 -0.30 19.68
C LEU A 47 5.97 -0.48 18.51
N VAL A 48 6.42 -0.26 17.25
CA VAL A 48 5.61 -0.47 16.04
C VAL A 48 5.18 -1.91 15.86
N ILE A 49 6.03 -2.85 16.20
CA ILE A 49 5.72 -4.28 16.07
C ILE A 49 4.84 -4.74 17.25
N LEU A 50 5.13 -4.26 18.46
CA LEU A 50 4.46 -4.71 19.69
C LEU A 50 3.04 -4.12 19.85
N LEU A 51 2.82 -2.87 19.47
CA LEU A 51 1.53 -2.18 19.58
C LEU A 51 0.42 -2.82 18.70
N PRO A 52 0.62 -3.05 17.39
CA PRO A 52 -0.36 -3.74 16.58
C PRO A 52 -0.55 -5.20 16.99
N ALA A 53 0.53 -5.91 17.36
CA ALA A 53 0.44 -7.29 17.79
C ALA A 53 -0.37 -7.43 19.10
N ALA A 54 -0.14 -6.56 20.08
CA ALA A 54 -0.93 -6.49 21.31
C ALA A 54 -2.37 -6.05 21.03
N GLY A 55 -2.56 -5.08 20.11
CA GLY A 55 -3.87 -4.62 19.68
C GLY A 55 -4.70 -5.73 19.04
N ILE A 56 -4.15 -6.44 18.08
CA ILE A 56 -4.82 -7.57 17.41
C ILE A 56 -5.16 -8.66 18.41
N GLY A 57 -4.24 -9.01 19.34
CA GLY A 57 -4.49 -10.01 20.37
C GLY A 57 -5.62 -9.61 21.33
N LEU A 58 -5.73 -8.33 21.69
CA LEU A 58 -6.80 -7.80 22.54
C LEU A 58 -8.15 -7.73 21.78
N PHE A 59 -8.14 -7.31 20.52
CA PHE A 59 -9.34 -7.21 19.69
C PHE A 59 -9.93 -8.58 19.35
N VAL A 60 -9.09 -9.59 19.09
CA VAL A 60 -9.55 -10.97 18.89
C VAL A 60 -10.17 -11.55 20.17
N LYS A 61 -9.62 -11.24 21.35
CA LYS A 61 -10.20 -11.68 22.65
C LYS A 61 -11.51 -10.97 23.00
N LEU A 62 -11.75 -9.76 22.52
CA LEU A 62 -12.91 -8.95 22.87
C LEU A 62 -14.06 -9.06 21.85
N ASP A 63 -14.00 -9.96 20.86
CA ASP A 63 -14.99 -10.12 19.79
C ASP A 63 -15.34 -8.81 19.04
N TYR A 64 -14.46 -7.84 19.10
CA TYR A 64 -14.64 -6.51 18.53
C TYR A 64 -14.19 -6.41 17.07
N VAL A 65 -13.67 -7.51 16.52
CA VAL A 65 -13.29 -7.56 15.10
C VAL A 65 -14.58 -7.61 14.28
N ALA A 66 -14.85 -6.53 13.55
CA ALA A 66 -16.03 -6.47 12.70
C ALA A 66 -16.04 -7.71 11.79
N ASN A 67 -17.18 -8.40 11.72
CA ASN A 67 -17.39 -9.62 10.91
C ASN A 67 -16.91 -9.47 9.46
N TYR A 68 -16.92 -8.25 8.95
CA TYR A 68 -16.40 -7.85 7.66
C TYR A 68 -14.87 -8.01 7.51
N GLN A 69 -14.09 -7.70 8.53
CA GLN A 69 -12.63 -7.84 8.51
C GLN A 69 -12.21 -9.30 8.60
N MET A 70 -12.94 -10.08 9.42
CA MET A 70 -12.75 -11.52 9.50
C MET A 70 -13.14 -12.23 8.19
N ALA A 71 -14.20 -11.80 7.53
CA ALA A 71 -14.60 -12.34 6.23
C ALA A 71 -13.54 -12.07 5.15
N ARG A 72 -12.92 -10.88 5.14
CA ARG A 72 -11.81 -10.57 4.22
C ARG A 72 -10.57 -11.41 4.50
N LEU A 73 -10.22 -11.58 5.77
CA LEU A 73 -9.07 -12.38 6.17
C LEU A 73 -9.29 -13.87 5.87
N SER A 74 -10.48 -14.40 6.14
CA SER A 74 -10.84 -15.78 5.83
C SER A 74 -10.84 -16.06 4.32
N ALA A 75 -11.34 -15.13 3.51
CA ALA A 75 -11.28 -15.21 2.05
C ALA A 75 -9.85 -15.20 1.51
N PHE A 76 -8.92 -14.55 2.21
CA PHE A 76 -7.50 -14.55 1.88
C PHE A 76 -6.81 -15.87 2.25
N ILE A 77 -7.12 -16.42 3.44
CA ILE A 77 -6.49 -17.64 3.96
C ILE A 77 -7.02 -18.89 3.25
N HIS A 78 -8.31 -18.91 2.88
CA HIS A 78 -8.97 -20.04 2.22
C HIS A 78 -9.48 -19.65 0.82
N PRO A 79 -8.60 -19.46 -0.16
CA PRO A 79 -8.98 -19.04 -1.50
C PRO A 79 -9.80 -20.10 -2.26
N GLU A 80 -9.64 -21.38 -1.93
CA GLU A 80 -10.29 -22.49 -2.65
C GLU A 80 -11.81 -22.58 -2.43
N SER A 81 -12.31 -22.05 -1.34
CA SER A 81 -13.76 -22.04 -1.03
C SER A 81 -14.53 -20.89 -1.68
N ASN A 82 -13.87 -19.99 -2.40
CA ASN A 82 -14.40 -18.71 -2.82
C ASN A 82 -14.21 -18.38 -4.31
N ASP A 83 -14.45 -19.34 -5.21
CA ASP A 83 -14.33 -19.11 -6.68
C ASP A 83 -15.21 -17.96 -7.21
N GLY A 84 -16.23 -17.56 -6.48
CA GLY A 84 -17.09 -16.41 -6.79
C GLY A 84 -16.64 -15.09 -6.17
N THR A 85 -15.57 -15.08 -5.37
CA THR A 85 -15.08 -13.84 -4.75
C THR A 85 -14.14 -13.10 -5.70
N LEU A 86 -14.08 -11.77 -5.50
CA LEU A 86 -13.20 -10.88 -6.27
C LEU A 86 -11.74 -11.37 -6.24
N TRP A 87 -11.33 -11.97 -5.15
CA TRP A 87 -9.99 -12.49 -4.94
C TRP A 87 -9.70 -13.75 -5.79
N GLY A 88 -10.63 -14.67 -5.85
CA GLY A 88 -10.56 -15.85 -6.74
C GLY A 88 -10.48 -15.42 -8.21
N MET A 89 -11.26 -14.41 -8.60
CA MET A 89 -11.21 -13.85 -9.95
C MET A 89 -9.84 -13.25 -10.29
N ILE A 90 -9.23 -12.45 -9.40
CA ILE A 90 -7.89 -11.87 -9.59
C ILE A 90 -6.87 -12.99 -9.79
N ARG A 91 -6.88 -14.00 -8.94
CA ARG A 91 -5.94 -15.12 -8.99
C ARG A 91 -6.08 -15.93 -10.29
N ASN A 92 -7.32 -16.21 -10.71
CA ASN A 92 -7.61 -16.91 -11.96
C ASN A 92 -7.14 -16.10 -13.18
N MET A 93 -7.28 -14.77 -13.14
CA MET A 93 -6.78 -13.89 -14.21
C MET A 93 -5.25 -13.89 -14.29
N ILE A 94 -4.57 -13.87 -13.15
CA ILE A 94 -3.10 -13.89 -13.10
C ILE A 94 -2.57 -15.26 -13.55
N SER A 95 -3.21 -16.37 -13.12
CA SER A 95 -2.79 -17.71 -13.52
C SER A 95 -2.96 -17.98 -15.02
N GLY A 96 -3.92 -17.32 -15.66
CA GLY A 96 -4.13 -17.37 -17.11
C GLY A 96 -3.36 -16.30 -17.91
N ALA A 97 -2.48 -15.53 -17.26
CA ALA A 97 -1.77 -14.46 -17.93
C ALA A 97 -0.63 -14.97 -18.82
N HIS A 98 -0.55 -14.45 -20.04
CA HIS A 98 0.53 -14.71 -20.98
C HIS A 98 1.68 -13.71 -20.80
N LEU A 99 2.89 -14.06 -21.21
CA LEU A 99 4.05 -13.16 -21.18
C LEU A 99 3.83 -11.92 -22.06
N ALA A 100 3.25 -12.13 -23.24
CA ALA A 100 2.80 -11.08 -24.16
C ALA A 100 1.58 -11.58 -24.92
N GLY A 101 0.51 -10.82 -24.98
CA GLY A 101 -0.66 -11.24 -25.76
C GLY A 101 -1.98 -10.67 -25.26
N ARG A 102 -3.03 -10.90 -26.04
CA ARG A 102 -4.40 -10.49 -25.72
C ARG A 102 -5.14 -11.58 -24.95
N GLY A 103 -5.58 -11.30 -23.74
CA GLY A 103 -6.60 -12.07 -23.06
C GLY A 103 -8.01 -11.68 -23.52
N ASP A 104 -9.00 -12.57 -23.32
CA ASP A 104 -10.39 -12.31 -23.66
C ASP A 104 -10.99 -11.19 -22.78
N CYS A 105 -11.49 -10.12 -23.43
CA CYS A 105 -12.03 -8.94 -22.76
C CYS A 105 -13.42 -9.10 -22.11
N GLU A 106 -14.18 -10.14 -22.49
CA GLU A 106 -15.62 -10.22 -22.13
C GLU A 106 -15.90 -10.37 -20.62
N LYS A 107 -14.95 -10.86 -19.84
CA LYS A 107 -15.13 -11.15 -18.40
C LYS A 107 -14.75 -9.98 -17.46
N ILE A 108 -14.33 -8.82 -17.99
CA ILE A 108 -13.53 -7.84 -17.24
C ILE A 108 -14.30 -6.55 -16.90
N LYS A 109 -15.62 -6.50 -17.04
CA LYS A 109 -16.41 -5.25 -16.84
C LYS A 109 -16.29 -4.58 -15.47
N PHE A 110 -15.84 -5.28 -14.42
CA PHE A 110 -15.73 -4.75 -13.05
C PHE A 110 -14.32 -4.30 -12.64
N PHE A 111 -13.27 -4.62 -13.39
CA PHE A 111 -11.87 -4.40 -12.99
C PHE A 111 -11.28 -3.03 -13.38
N ASN A 112 -12.03 -2.21 -14.09
CA ASN A 112 -11.52 -0.98 -14.72
C ASN A 112 -11.18 0.16 -13.74
N ARG A 113 -11.44 0.04 -12.43
CA ARG A 113 -11.20 1.14 -11.48
C ARG A 113 -10.02 0.85 -10.55
N ASP A 114 -10.15 -0.15 -9.70
CA ASP A 114 -9.21 -0.37 -8.61
C ASP A 114 -8.15 -1.44 -8.94
N TYR A 115 -8.45 -2.33 -9.90
CA TYR A 115 -7.59 -3.45 -10.31
C TYR A 115 -7.05 -3.30 -11.74
N MET A 116 -6.69 -2.08 -12.12
CA MET A 116 -6.20 -1.79 -13.46
C MET A 116 -4.91 -2.54 -13.80
N LEU A 117 -4.04 -2.77 -12.80
CA LEU A 117 -2.81 -3.53 -13.02
C LEU A 117 -3.10 -5.01 -13.34
N THR A 118 -4.04 -5.64 -12.63
CA THR A 118 -4.49 -7.02 -12.94
C THR A 118 -5.07 -7.10 -14.35
N PHE A 119 -5.84 -6.09 -14.77
CA PHE A 119 -6.34 -5.98 -16.13
C PHE A 119 -5.21 -5.89 -17.15
N ILE A 120 -4.20 -5.06 -16.89
CA ILE A 120 -3.04 -4.91 -17.78
C ILE A 120 -2.26 -6.22 -17.89
N ILE A 121 -2.06 -6.94 -16.78
CA ILE A 121 -1.40 -8.25 -16.77
C ILE A 121 -2.16 -9.25 -17.65
N HIS A 122 -3.48 -9.30 -17.53
CA HIS A 122 -4.30 -10.25 -18.28
C HIS A 122 -4.40 -9.91 -19.76
N TYR A 123 -4.58 -8.63 -20.10
CA TYR A 123 -4.84 -8.18 -21.48
C TYR A 123 -3.57 -7.94 -22.30
N TYR A 124 -2.59 -7.21 -21.74
CA TYR A 124 -1.35 -6.83 -22.42
C TYR A 124 -0.17 -7.75 -22.09
N GLY A 125 -0.32 -8.59 -21.07
CA GLY A 125 0.72 -9.49 -20.62
C GLY A 125 1.56 -8.95 -19.47
N ILE A 126 2.35 -9.85 -18.88
CA ILE A 126 3.19 -9.59 -17.72
C ILE A 126 4.26 -8.53 -18.03
N PHE A 127 4.81 -8.53 -19.24
CA PHE A 127 5.86 -7.59 -19.64
C PHE A 127 5.40 -6.13 -19.59
N ALA A 128 4.19 -5.83 -20.04
CA ALA A 128 3.61 -4.48 -19.99
C ALA A 128 3.41 -4.02 -18.55
N ALA A 129 2.93 -4.89 -17.67
CA ALA A 129 2.74 -4.58 -16.26
C ALA A 129 4.06 -4.29 -15.55
N VAL A 130 5.10 -5.12 -15.77
CA VAL A 130 6.44 -4.91 -15.21
C VAL A 130 7.03 -3.58 -15.67
N LEU A 131 6.86 -3.21 -16.93
CA LEU A 131 7.33 -1.94 -17.47
C LEU A 131 6.65 -0.75 -16.78
N ILE A 132 5.33 -0.81 -16.58
CA ILE A 132 4.57 0.24 -15.88
C ILE A 132 5.03 0.34 -14.42
N ILE A 133 5.17 -0.78 -13.72
CA ILE A 133 5.66 -0.82 -12.33
C ILE A 133 7.05 -0.22 -12.25
N ALA A 134 7.94 -0.53 -13.18
CA ALA A 134 9.31 0.00 -13.22
C ALA A 134 9.33 1.51 -13.45
N ILE A 135 8.48 2.03 -14.35
CA ILE A 135 8.40 3.47 -14.63
C ILE A 135 7.88 4.22 -13.39
N VAL A 136 6.72 3.81 -12.84
CA VAL A 136 6.12 4.52 -11.70
C VAL A 136 7.01 4.40 -10.46
N GLY A 137 7.52 3.21 -10.17
CA GLY A 137 8.44 2.98 -9.06
C GLY A 137 9.74 3.78 -9.21
N GLY A 138 10.30 3.83 -10.42
CA GLY A 138 11.48 4.61 -10.74
C GLY A 138 11.29 6.12 -10.50
N ILE A 139 10.15 6.66 -10.91
CA ILE A 139 9.78 8.06 -10.66
C ILE A 139 9.71 8.33 -9.16
N LEU A 140 9.03 7.49 -8.39
CA LEU A 140 8.88 7.66 -6.94
C LEU A 140 10.24 7.57 -6.22
N ILE A 141 11.09 6.63 -6.61
CA ILE A 141 12.46 6.50 -6.04
C ILE A 141 13.31 7.73 -6.38
N TRP A 142 13.22 8.21 -7.61
CA TRP A 142 13.93 9.42 -8.02
C TRP A 142 13.49 10.65 -7.21
N PHE A 143 12.18 10.80 -6.96
CA PHE A 143 11.65 11.85 -6.09
C PHE A 143 12.16 11.72 -4.65
N LEU A 144 12.17 10.49 -4.10
CA LEU A 144 12.69 10.24 -2.76
C LEU A 144 14.15 10.67 -2.62
N GLN A 145 14.98 10.40 -3.63
CA GLN A 145 16.37 10.85 -3.64
C GLN A 145 16.49 12.36 -3.71
N LYS A 146 15.69 13.02 -4.53
CA LYS A 146 15.70 14.49 -4.67
C LYS A 146 15.26 15.19 -3.39
N THR A 147 14.18 14.74 -2.77
CA THR A 147 13.68 15.32 -1.51
C THR A 147 14.66 15.10 -0.35
N GLY A 148 15.34 13.96 -0.29
CA GLY A 148 16.34 13.66 0.74
C GLY A 148 17.59 14.56 0.70
N HIS A 149 17.87 15.22 -0.43
CA HIS A 149 19.03 16.13 -0.61
C HIS A 149 18.68 17.60 -0.42
N GLN A 150 17.44 17.93 -0.04
CA GLN A 150 17.06 19.32 0.19
C GLN A 150 17.76 19.91 1.42
N LYS A 151 18.20 21.16 1.29
CA LYS A 151 18.90 21.90 2.37
C LYS A 151 17.95 22.37 3.47
N ASN A 152 16.71 22.66 3.12
CA ASN A 152 15.68 23.08 4.07
C ASN A 152 15.11 21.86 4.78
N GLN A 153 15.25 21.80 6.10
CA GLN A 153 14.77 20.68 6.94
C GLN A 153 13.26 20.47 6.82
N LEU A 154 12.48 21.55 6.82
CA LEU A 154 11.02 21.48 6.70
C LEU A 154 10.61 20.94 5.33
N GLY A 155 11.17 21.46 4.24
CA GLY A 155 10.91 20.99 2.89
C GLY A 155 11.33 19.53 2.70
N MET A 156 12.45 19.11 3.30
CA MET A 156 12.90 17.73 3.27
C MET A 156 11.92 16.79 3.95
N ILE A 157 11.41 17.11 5.15
CA ILE A 157 10.41 16.28 5.86
C ILE A 157 9.11 16.22 5.09
N MET A 158 8.58 17.36 4.67
CA MET A 158 7.31 17.41 3.94
C MET A 158 7.42 16.62 2.65
N GLY A 159 8.44 16.85 1.84
CA GLY A 159 8.64 16.15 0.58
C GLY A 159 8.88 14.65 0.76
N THR A 160 9.78 14.26 1.67
CA THR A 160 10.01 12.82 1.95
C THR A 160 8.77 12.15 2.51
N GLY A 161 7.99 12.83 3.35
CA GLY A 161 6.72 12.31 3.88
C GLY A 161 5.71 12.02 2.77
N CYS A 162 5.51 12.97 1.87
CA CYS A 162 4.61 12.80 0.72
C CYS A 162 5.04 11.62 -0.16
N VAL A 163 6.33 11.53 -0.50
CA VAL A 163 6.84 10.44 -1.35
C VAL A 163 6.76 9.09 -0.66
N VAL A 164 7.03 9.02 0.65
CA VAL A 164 6.93 7.76 1.41
C VAL A 164 5.49 7.27 1.45
N VAL A 165 4.50 8.16 1.67
CA VAL A 165 3.08 7.78 1.59
C VAL A 165 2.74 7.21 0.23
N LEU A 166 3.15 7.88 -0.85
CA LEU A 166 2.90 7.44 -2.22
C LEU A 166 3.57 6.09 -2.52
N LEU A 167 4.80 5.87 -2.03
CA LEU A 167 5.50 4.59 -2.16
C LEU A 167 4.80 3.45 -1.44
N ILE A 168 4.34 3.67 -0.20
CA ILE A 168 3.61 2.65 0.57
C ILE A 168 2.30 2.30 -0.14
N GLN A 169 1.55 3.30 -0.62
CA GLN A 169 0.33 3.09 -1.38
C GLN A 169 0.59 2.34 -2.70
N PHE A 170 1.66 2.69 -3.40
CA PHE A 170 2.06 2.02 -4.63
C PHE A 170 2.44 0.55 -4.40
N ILE A 171 3.26 0.26 -3.39
CA ILE A 171 3.64 -1.11 -3.03
C ILE A 171 2.40 -1.91 -2.63
N GLY A 172 1.54 -1.35 -1.78
CA GLY A 172 0.28 -1.98 -1.38
C GLY A 172 -0.62 -2.29 -2.58
N TYR A 173 -0.76 -1.34 -3.51
CA TYR A 173 -1.51 -1.51 -4.75
C TYR A 173 -0.96 -2.64 -5.62
N VAL A 174 0.36 -2.71 -5.82
CA VAL A 174 0.99 -3.77 -6.60
C VAL A 174 0.77 -5.14 -5.95
N LEU A 175 1.00 -5.25 -4.63
CA LEU A 175 0.80 -6.51 -3.89
C LEU A 175 -0.65 -6.98 -3.91
N GLU A 176 -1.60 -6.06 -3.81
CA GLU A 176 -3.04 -6.32 -3.88
C GLU A 176 -3.44 -6.83 -5.27
N ASN A 177 -2.98 -6.16 -6.32
CA ASN A 177 -3.24 -6.56 -7.71
C ASN A 177 -2.56 -7.88 -8.10
N LEU A 178 -1.45 -8.25 -7.45
CA LEU A 178 -0.80 -9.55 -7.62
C LEU A 178 -1.43 -10.66 -6.75
N GLY A 179 -2.41 -10.31 -5.90
CA GLY A 179 -3.08 -11.27 -5.02
C GLY A 179 -2.27 -11.71 -3.80
N TYR A 180 -1.19 -11.00 -3.46
CA TYR A 180 -0.38 -11.29 -2.26
C TYR A 180 -0.82 -10.56 -1.01
N PHE A 181 -1.70 -9.57 -1.14
CA PHE A 181 -2.20 -8.78 -0.02
C PHE A 181 -3.73 -8.81 0.01
N PRO A 182 -4.38 -8.88 1.20
CA PRO A 182 -5.84 -8.83 1.28
C PRO A 182 -6.35 -7.52 0.71
N LEU A 183 -7.49 -7.59 0.01
CA LEU A 183 -8.12 -6.47 -0.67
C LEU A 183 -8.24 -5.27 0.28
N SER A 184 -7.45 -4.26 0.02
CA SER A 184 -7.43 -2.98 0.71
C SER A 184 -7.61 -1.88 -0.34
N ASN A 185 -8.26 -0.79 -0.01
CA ASN A 185 -8.49 0.28 -0.98
C ASN A 185 -7.20 1.10 -1.23
N ASN A 186 -6.13 0.42 -1.64
CA ASN A 186 -4.91 1.10 -2.06
C ASN A 186 -5.11 1.69 -3.46
N TYR A 187 -4.53 2.85 -3.69
CA TYR A 187 -4.57 3.50 -4.99
C TYR A 187 -3.16 3.69 -5.55
N CYS A 188 -3.04 3.61 -6.86
CA CYS A 188 -1.79 3.89 -7.55
C CYS A 188 -1.87 5.22 -8.29
N LEU A 189 -0.82 6.00 -8.16
CA LEU A 189 -0.62 7.22 -8.92
C LEU A 189 -0.75 6.91 -10.42
N PHE A 190 -1.55 7.68 -11.15
CA PHE A 190 -1.78 7.56 -12.61
C PHE A 190 -2.55 6.31 -13.10
N LEU A 191 -2.73 5.26 -12.30
CA LEU A 191 -3.43 4.04 -12.74
C LEU A 191 -4.88 3.96 -12.24
N THR A 192 -5.14 4.38 -11.00
CA THR A 192 -6.50 4.30 -10.44
C THR A 192 -7.37 5.48 -10.85
N THR A 193 -8.61 5.22 -11.23
CA THR A 193 -9.57 6.25 -11.65
C THR A 193 -10.35 6.89 -10.50
N GLY A 194 -9.91 6.73 -9.25
CA GLY A 194 -10.54 7.31 -8.06
C GLY A 194 -10.29 8.83 -7.97
N GLY A 195 -11.32 9.66 -8.16
CA GLY A 195 -11.17 11.12 -8.20
C GLY A 195 -10.52 11.74 -6.97
N SER A 196 -10.90 11.30 -5.75
CA SER A 196 -10.30 11.80 -4.51
C SER A 196 -8.85 11.37 -4.32
N GLY A 197 -8.52 10.11 -4.62
CA GLY A 197 -7.15 9.60 -4.55
C GLY A 197 -6.22 10.29 -5.53
N MET A 198 -6.68 10.55 -6.76
CA MET A 198 -5.91 11.32 -7.75
C MET A 198 -5.65 12.75 -7.28
N MET A 199 -6.66 13.48 -6.79
CA MET A 199 -6.49 14.85 -6.31
C MET A 199 -5.43 14.93 -5.19
N ILE A 200 -5.52 14.07 -4.20
CA ILE A 200 -4.56 14.01 -3.09
C ILE A 200 -3.16 13.70 -3.62
N SER A 201 -3.04 12.74 -4.54
CA SER A 201 -1.76 12.37 -5.12
C SER A 201 -1.11 13.50 -5.89
N TYR A 202 -1.87 14.25 -6.69
CA TYR A 202 -1.34 15.43 -7.42
C TYR A 202 -0.92 16.55 -6.47
N ILE A 203 -1.67 16.78 -5.39
CA ILE A 203 -1.28 17.76 -4.36
C ILE A 203 0.04 17.33 -3.70
N MET A 204 0.17 16.06 -3.30
CA MET A 204 1.40 15.53 -2.71
C MET A 204 2.60 15.58 -3.67
N PHE A 205 2.35 15.49 -4.97
CA PHE A 205 3.38 15.53 -6.00
C PHE A 205 3.82 16.96 -6.34
N GLY A 206 2.98 17.96 -6.03
CA GLY A 206 3.25 19.39 -6.23
C GLY A 206 3.96 20.07 -5.08
N ILE A 207 4.14 19.40 -3.94
CA ILE A 207 4.88 19.89 -2.76
C ILE A 207 6.36 19.56 -2.92
#